data_4187bfebc90475e04fcc47f2cbc841f1
#
_entry.id   4187bfebc90475e04fcc47f2cbc841f1
#
_cell.length_a   1.000
_cell.length_b   1.000
_cell.length_c   1.000
_cell.angle_alpha   90.00
_cell.angle_beta   90.00
_cell.angle_gamma   90.00
#
_symmetry.space_group_name_H-M   'P 1'
#
loop_
_entity.id
_entity.type
_entity.pdbx_description
1 polymer ?
#
loop_
_entity_poly.entity_id
_entity_poly.type
_entity_poly.pdbx_seq_one_letter_code
_entity_poly.pdbx_strand_id
1 'polypeptide(L)'
;SILILPAWLDVPEKFLTRKIIRLDPGSAFGTGSHPSTRLCIEALDNDPPLGQTIADLGCGSGILSITALKLGAHSTFSVDVDSLAISATKINSALNDFSENLLNVFLGSIEEIEANMPRKKIDLVLCNILAPVIKSIGPGFEKIIGHKGKVILSGLLVEQIEELKEFFLPLGWQVLEIKTKDQWALMVLNMDSP
;
A
#
# COMPACT_ATOMS: atom_id res chain seq x y z
N SER A 1 8.17 -11.53 9.27
CA SER A 1 9.00 -12.36 8.38
C SER A 1 9.81 -11.54 7.35
N ILE A 2 9.66 -10.21 7.31
CA ILE A 2 10.29 -9.28 6.35
C ILE A 2 11.51 -8.60 6.98
N LEU A 3 12.53 -8.30 6.16
CA LEU A 3 13.65 -7.43 6.49
C LEU A 3 13.79 -6.35 5.43
N ILE A 4 13.80 -5.10 5.85
CA ILE A 4 14.02 -3.95 4.97
C ILE A 4 15.48 -3.50 5.18
N LEU A 5 16.20 -3.36 4.08
CA LEU A 5 17.61 -2.95 4.09
C LEU A 5 17.86 -1.86 3.04
N PRO A 6 18.70 -0.87 3.35
CA PRO A 6 19.31 -0.03 2.32
C PRO A 6 20.00 -0.90 1.26
N ALA A 7 19.92 -0.44 0.00
CA ALA A 7 20.41 -1.22 -1.16
C ALA A 7 21.88 -1.64 -1.08
N TRP A 8 22.71 -0.83 -0.40
CA TRP A 8 24.16 -1.03 -0.26
C TRP A 8 24.59 -1.91 0.93
N LEU A 9 23.64 -2.36 1.77
CA LEU A 9 23.98 -3.20 2.90
C LEU A 9 23.85 -4.68 2.57
N ASP A 10 24.82 -5.47 3.05
CA ASP A 10 24.74 -6.93 3.01
C ASP A 10 23.68 -7.44 3.98
N VAL A 11 23.08 -8.58 3.64
CA VAL A 11 22.11 -9.24 4.51
C VAL A 11 22.88 -9.95 5.63
N PRO A 12 22.65 -9.58 6.91
CA PRO A 12 23.29 -10.30 8.02
C PRO A 12 22.84 -11.77 8.04
N GLU A 13 23.77 -12.70 8.30
CA GLU A 13 23.54 -14.16 8.25
C GLU A 13 22.29 -14.61 9.02
N LYS A 14 22.05 -14.02 10.19
CA LYS A 14 20.88 -14.32 11.04
C LYS A 14 19.52 -13.99 10.41
N PHE A 15 19.50 -13.29 9.29
CA PHE A 15 18.26 -12.86 8.61
C PHE A 15 18.10 -13.44 7.21
N LEU A 16 18.97 -14.36 6.77
CA LEU A 16 18.90 -14.97 5.43
C LEU A 16 17.60 -15.73 5.16
N THR A 17 16.88 -16.15 6.20
CA THR A 17 15.57 -16.81 6.06
C THR A 17 14.40 -15.85 5.89
N ARG A 18 14.63 -14.53 6.00
CA ARG A 18 13.58 -13.51 5.83
C ARG A 18 13.40 -13.12 4.37
N LYS A 19 12.23 -12.60 4.04
CA LYS A 19 11.99 -11.93 2.75
C LYS A 19 12.70 -10.57 2.79
N ILE A 20 13.67 -10.39 1.91
CA ILE A 20 14.49 -9.17 1.89
C ILE A 20 13.87 -8.16 0.94
N ILE A 21 13.66 -6.93 1.42
CA ILE A 21 13.28 -5.76 0.63
C ILE A 21 14.46 -4.80 0.63
N ARG A 22 14.98 -4.51 -0.55
CA ARG A 22 16.06 -3.54 -0.74
C ARG A 22 15.47 -2.20 -1.15
N LEU A 23 15.88 -1.14 -0.47
CA LEU A 23 15.44 0.22 -0.78
C LEU A 23 16.64 1.14 -0.94
N ASP A 24 16.58 1.98 -1.97
CA ASP A 24 17.31 3.24 -1.98
C ASP A 24 16.47 4.26 -1.19
N PRO A 25 16.97 4.73 -0.03
CA PRO A 25 16.21 5.67 0.80
C PRO A 25 15.96 7.03 0.13
N GLY A 26 16.68 7.38 -0.94
CA GLY A 26 16.45 8.55 -1.80
C GLY A 26 15.79 9.78 -1.13
N SER A 27 15.12 10.59 -1.91
CA SER A 27 14.33 11.74 -1.44
C SER A 27 12.83 11.44 -1.23
N ALA A 28 12.36 10.24 -1.61
CA ALA A 28 10.95 9.87 -1.50
C ALA A 28 10.61 9.39 -0.08
N PHE A 29 9.38 9.69 0.37
CA PHE A 29 8.83 9.18 1.63
C PHE A 29 8.69 7.65 1.58
N GLY A 30 8.87 6.99 2.74
CA GLY A 30 8.66 5.54 2.86
C GLY A 30 9.94 4.72 3.01
N THR A 31 10.78 5.08 3.99
CA THR A 31 11.99 4.27 4.35
C THR A 31 11.66 2.98 5.11
N GLY A 32 10.40 2.76 5.46
CA GLY A 32 9.96 1.61 6.28
C GLY A 32 10.09 1.79 7.79
N SER A 33 10.73 2.86 8.26
CA SER A 33 10.91 3.13 9.69
C SER A 33 9.69 3.78 10.35
N HIS A 34 8.88 4.52 9.56
CA HIS A 34 7.72 5.23 10.08
C HIS A 34 6.65 4.27 10.63
N PRO A 35 6.02 4.56 11.79
CA PRO A 35 5.03 3.66 12.40
C PRO A 35 3.87 3.29 11.46
N SER A 36 3.34 4.23 10.66
CA SER A 36 2.26 3.96 9.71
C SER A 36 2.66 2.95 8.63
N THR A 37 3.89 3.05 8.10
CA THR A 37 4.43 2.11 7.11
C THR A 37 4.62 0.72 7.74
N ARG A 38 5.11 0.68 8.99
CA ARG A 38 5.25 -0.59 9.73
C ARG A 38 3.92 -1.27 9.97
N LEU A 39 2.86 -0.52 10.32
CA LEU A 39 1.50 -1.05 10.46
C LEU A 39 1.02 -1.72 9.17
N CYS A 40 1.23 -1.07 8.00
CA CYS A 40 0.88 -1.66 6.70
C CYS A 40 1.66 -2.94 6.41
N ILE A 41 2.98 -2.94 6.64
CA ILE A 41 3.83 -4.10 6.42
C ILE A 41 3.44 -5.26 7.35
N GLU A 42 3.17 -4.97 8.62
CA GLU A 42 2.69 -5.95 9.61
C GLU A 42 1.32 -6.51 9.20
N ALA A 43 0.42 -5.68 8.65
CA ALA A 43 -0.88 -6.14 8.13
C ALA A 43 -0.72 -7.08 6.94
N LEU A 44 0.13 -6.73 5.97
CA LEU A 44 0.45 -7.57 4.80
C LEU A 44 1.17 -8.87 5.18
N ASP A 45 2.03 -8.86 6.20
CA ASP A 45 2.74 -10.06 6.65
C ASP A 45 1.83 -11.03 7.42
N ASN A 46 0.81 -10.50 8.12
CA ASN A 46 -0.19 -11.30 8.85
C ASN A 46 -1.27 -11.89 7.92
N ASP A 47 -1.68 -11.18 6.87
CA ASP A 47 -2.63 -11.62 5.85
C ASP A 47 -2.01 -11.41 4.45
N PRO A 48 -1.11 -12.33 4.01
CA PRO A 48 -0.37 -12.16 2.75
C PRO A 48 -1.30 -12.13 1.53
N PRO A 49 -1.13 -11.18 0.61
CA PRO A 49 -2.02 -10.98 -0.53
C PRO A 49 -1.72 -11.97 -1.68
N LEU A 50 -1.77 -13.26 -1.40
CA LEU A 50 -1.40 -14.33 -2.35
C LEU A 50 -2.27 -14.31 -3.61
N GLY A 51 -1.66 -14.11 -4.77
CA GLY A 51 -2.32 -14.08 -6.07
C GLY A 51 -3.25 -12.88 -6.29
N GLN A 52 -3.28 -11.91 -5.38
CA GLN A 52 -4.12 -10.72 -5.44
C GLN A 52 -3.51 -9.64 -6.35
N THR A 53 -4.38 -8.83 -6.96
CA THR A 53 -4.01 -7.61 -7.66
C THR A 53 -4.18 -6.42 -6.72
N ILE A 54 -3.12 -5.64 -6.56
CA ILE A 54 -3.01 -4.57 -5.55
C ILE A 54 -3.02 -3.20 -6.21
N ALA A 55 -3.73 -2.24 -5.63
CA ALA A 55 -3.53 -0.82 -5.89
C ALA A 55 -2.79 -0.17 -4.72
N ASP A 56 -1.76 0.63 -4.99
CA ASP A 56 -0.98 1.37 -4.00
C ASP A 56 -1.10 2.87 -4.28
N LEU A 57 -1.93 3.55 -3.49
CA LEU A 57 -2.28 4.97 -3.68
C LEU A 57 -1.39 5.84 -2.80
N GLY A 58 -0.56 6.69 -3.43
CA GLY A 58 0.51 7.42 -2.76
C GLY A 58 1.69 6.50 -2.47
N CYS A 59 2.23 5.86 -3.51
CA CYS A 59 3.21 4.78 -3.37
C CYS A 59 4.57 5.22 -2.81
N GLY A 60 4.93 6.49 -2.90
CA GLY A 60 6.19 7.02 -2.35
C GLY A 60 7.42 6.28 -2.88
N SER A 61 8.12 5.59 -2.00
CA SER A 61 9.28 4.75 -2.35
C SER A 61 8.90 3.41 -3.01
N GLY A 62 7.62 3.07 -3.09
CA GLY A 62 7.10 1.78 -3.56
C GLY A 62 7.19 0.65 -2.53
N ILE A 63 7.53 0.95 -1.29
CA ILE A 63 7.79 -0.06 -0.24
C ILE A 63 6.61 -1.01 -0.02
N LEU A 64 5.36 -0.52 -0.05
CA LEU A 64 4.17 -1.35 0.16
C LEU A 64 3.88 -2.24 -1.04
N SER A 65 4.00 -1.73 -2.25
CA SER A 65 3.90 -2.50 -3.49
C SER A 65 4.94 -3.62 -3.54
N ILE A 66 6.21 -3.30 -3.24
CA ILE A 66 7.32 -4.28 -3.20
C ILE A 66 7.06 -5.32 -2.10
N THR A 67 6.57 -4.88 -0.92
CA THR A 67 6.21 -5.80 0.17
C THR A 67 5.13 -6.78 -0.28
N ALA A 68 4.05 -6.29 -0.91
CA ALA A 68 2.96 -7.11 -1.39
C ALA A 68 3.45 -8.16 -2.41
N LEU A 69 4.29 -7.75 -3.37
CA LEU A 69 4.87 -8.67 -4.36
C LEU A 69 5.79 -9.73 -3.71
N LYS A 70 6.65 -9.34 -2.78
CA LYS A 70 7.50 -10.29 -2.02
C LYS A 70 6.66 -11.27 -1.19
N LEU A 71 5.46 -10.90 -0.79
CA LEU A 71 4.51 -11.74 -0.06
C LEU A 71 3.59 -12.56 -0.98
N GLY A 72 3.70 -12.44 -2.31
CA GLY A 72 3.02 -13.30 -3.27
C GLY A 72 1.83 -12.64 -3.97
N ALA A 73 1.70 -11.33 -3.95
CA ALA A 73 0.75 -10.63 -4.82
C ALA A 73 1.03 -10.96 -6.29
N HIS A 74 -0.02 -10.97 -7.10
CA HIS A 74 0.08 -11.23 -8.54
C HIS A 74 0.69 -10.04 -9.28
N SER A 75 0.22 -8.84 -8.99
CA SER A 75 0.71 -7.59 -9.57
C SER A 75 0.31 -6.39 -8.72
N THR A 76 1.01 -5.26 -8.90
CA THR A 76 0.64 -3.99 -8.27
C THR A 76 0.46 -2.89 -9.31
N PHE A 77 -0.50 -2.00 -9.05
CA PHE A 77 -0.76 -0.76 -9.76
C PHE A 77 -0.54 0.38 -8.78
N SER A 78 0.55 1.10 -8.95
CA SER A 78 1.04 2.10 -7.99
C SER A 78 0.94 3.48 -8.58
N VAL A 79 0.41 4.44 -7.83
CA VAL A 79 0.29 5.83 -8.26
C VAL A 79 0.83 6.78 -7.19
N ASP A 80 1.40 7.87 -7.66
CA ASP A 80 1.74 9.03 -6.84
C ASP A 80 1.62 10.30 -7.67
N VAL A 81 1.30 11.42 -7.02
CA VAL A 81 1.24 12.74 -7.68
C VAL A 81 2.61 13.39 -7.81
N ASP A 82 3.61 12.86 -7.09
CA ASP A 82 5.00 13.31 -7.13
C ASP A 82 5.84 12.46 -8.10
N SER A 83 6.39 13.08 -9.13
CA SER A 83 7.27 12.42 -10.09
C SER A 83 8.56 11.85 -9.46
N LEU A 84 9.01 12.39 -8.33
CA LEU A 84 10.14 11.83 -7.58
C LEU A 84 9.78 10.51 -6.93
N ALA A 85 8.56 10.37 -6.42
CA ALA A 85 8.03 9.12 -5.88
C ALA A 85 7.93 8.05 -6.98
N ILE A 86 7.45 8.42 -8.18
CA ILE A 86 7.40 7.51 -9.34
C ILE A 86 8.80 6.99 -9.69
N SER A 87 9.79 7.89 -9.75
CA SER A 87 11.18 7.52 -10.03
C SER A 87 11.75 6.60 -8.95
N ALA A 88 11.52 6.93 -7.67
CA ALA A 88 11.98 6.12 -6.55
C ALA A 88 11.33 4.72 -6.54
N THR A 89 10.03 4.63 -6.79
CA THR A 89 9.33 3.33 -6.90
C THR A 89 9.92 2.46 -8.00
N LYS A 90 10.22 3.01 -9.19
CA LYS A 90 10.84 2.28 -10.30
C LYS A 90 12.24 1.79 -9.94
N ILE A 91 13.07 2.63 -9.33
CA ILE A 91 14.42 2.26 -8.87
C ILE A 91 14.33 1.12 -7.85
N ASN A 92 13.46 1.26 -6.85
CA ASN A 92 13.29 0.26 -5.80
C ASN A 92 12.68 -1.05 -6.34
N SER A 93 11.80 -0.99 -7.33
CA SER A 93 11.29 -2.17 -8.04
C SER A 93 12.43 -2.96 -8.68
N ALA A 94 13.30 -2.29 -9.42
CA ALA A 94 14.46 -2.90 -10.06
C ALA A 94 15.46 -3.51 -9.04
N LEU A 95 15.70 -2.84 -7.90
CA LEU A 95 16.53 -3.35 -6.79
C LEU A 95 15.99 -4.64 -6.15
N ASN A 96 14.71 -4.96 -6.37
CA ASN A 96 14.05 -6.15 -5.87
C ASN A 96 13.71 -7.18 -6.96
N ASP A 97 14.24 -6.99 -8.18
CA ASP A 97 14.09 -7.85 -9.34
C ASP A 97 12.64 -7.97 -9.86
N PHE A 98 11.81 -6.93 -9.65
CA PHE A 98 10.47 -6.87 -10.20
C PHE A 98 10.46 -6.13 -11.55
N SER A 99 9.82 -6.75 -12.53
CA SER A 99 9.58 -6.15 -13.85
C SER A 99 8.42 -5.15 -13.81
N GLU A 100 8.38 -4.27 -14.81
CA GLU A 100 7.28 -3.29 -14.97
C GLU A 100 5.91 -3.94 -15.17
N ASN A 101 5.85 -5.22 -15.59
CA ASN A 101 4.60 -5.97 -15.69
C ASN A 101 4.05 -6.42 -14.33
N LEU A 102 4.90 -6.56 -13.33
CA LEU A 102 4.52 -6.93 -11.98
C LEU A 102 4.24 -5.72 -11.12
N LEU A 103 5.05 -4.66 -11.26
CA LEU A 103 4.89 -3.40 -10.56
C LEU A 103 4.69 -2.27 -11.57
N ASN A 104 3.43 -1.96 -11.87
CA ASN A 104 3.03 -0.90 -12.77
C ASN A 104 3.00 0.43 -12.02
N VAL A 105 3.65 1.48 -12.54
CA VAL A 105 3.79 2.77 -11.85
C VAL A 105 3.34 3.91 -12.75
N PHE A 106 2.41 4.74 -12.26
CA PHE A 106 1.84 5.86 -13.01
C PHE A 106 1.87 7.15 -12.20
N LEU A 107 2.13 8.27 -12.86
CA LEU A 107 2.02 9.60 -12.28
C LEU A 107 0.55 10.03 -12.28
N GLY A 108 0.00 10.29 -11.10
CA GLY A 108 -1.39 10.69 -10.95
C GLY A 108 -2.03 10.15 -9.68
N SER A 109 -3.32 9.88 -9.73
CA SER A 109 -4.11 9.44 -8.59
C SER A 109 -4.96 8.21 -8.93
N ILE A 110 -6.06 8.00 -8.23
CA ILE A 110 -6.94 6.84 -8.37
C ILE A 110 -7.49 6.67 -9.80
N GLU A 111 -7.67 7.76 -10.53
CA GLU A 111 -8.12 7.78 -11.93
C GLU A 111 -7.16 7.03 -12.85
N GLU A 112 -5.85 7.11 -12.58
CA GLU A 112 -4.84 6.37 -13.33
C GLU A 112 -4.93 4.86 -13.06
N ILE A 113 -5.29 4.46 -11.84
CA ILE A 113 -5.58 3.06 -11.55
C ILE A 113 -6.80 2.59 -12.35
N GLU A 114 -7.90 3.36 -12.32
CA GLU A 114 -9.13 3.05 -13.06
C GLU A 114 -8.87 2.88 -14.56
N ALA A 115 -8.05 3.76 -15.15
CA ALA A 115 -7.72 3.76 -16.58
C ALA A 115 -6.82 2.60 -17.01
N ASN A 116 -5.90 2.15 -16.14
CA ASN A 116 -4.85 1.20 -16.47
C ASN A 116 -5.01 -0.19 -15.84
N MET A 117 -5.97 -0.36 -14.91
CA MET A 117 -6.20 -1.66 -14.28
C MET A 117 -6.71 -2.70 -15.27
N PRO A 118 -6.44 -4.00 -15.07
CA PRO A 118 -6.98 -5.07 -15.89
C PRO A 118 -8.51 -5.14 -15.77
N ARG A 119 -9.15 -5.89 -16.68
CA ARG A 119 -10.61 -6.13 -16.61
C ARG A 119 -11.04 -6.74 -15.27
N LYS A 120 -10.17 -7.51 -14.62
CA LYS A 120 -10.33 -8.01 -13.25
C LYS A 120 -9.98 -6.86 -12.30
N LYS A 121 -10.92 -6.47 -11.46
CA LYS A 121 -10.76 -5.37 -10.49
C LYS A 121 -9.70 -5.66 -9.42
N ILE A 122 -9.29 -4.61 -8.73
CA ILE A 122 -8.33 -4.66 -7.61
C ILE A 122 -8.92 -5.52 -6.45
N ASP A 123 -8.11 -6.37 -5.87
CA ASP A 123 -8.48 -7.20 -4.72
C ASP A 123 -8.15 -6.49 -3.39
N LEU A 124 -7.08 -5.68 -3.37
CA LEU A 124 -6.65 -4.94 -2.18
C LEU A 124 -6.12 -3.55 -2.56
N VAL A 125 -6.65 -2.53 -1.92
CA VAL A 125 -6.12 -1.16 -1.99
C VAL A 125 -5.26 -0.88 -0.76
N LEU A 126 -4.03 -0.41 -0.97
CA LEU A 126 -3.13 0.14 0.03
C LEU A 126 -3.12 1.66 -0.09
N CYS A 127 -3.30 2.37 1.01
CA CYS A 127 -3.35 3.81 1.02
C CYS A 127 -2.74 4.34 2.34
N ASN A 128 -1.45 4.69 2.31
CA ASN A 128 -0.71 5.20 3.46
C ASN A 128 -0.38 6.68 3.27
N ILE A 129 -1.41 7.53 3.33
CA ILE A 129 -1.34 8.98 3.12
C ILE A 129 -2.18 9.72 4.18
N LEU A 130 -2.15 11.05 4.15
CA LEU A 130 -2.85 11.87 5.12
C LEU A 130 -4.39 11.73 5.00
N ALA A 131 -5.09 11.73 6.13
CA ALA A 131 -6.55 11.60 6.21
C ALA A 131 -7.36 12.55 5.30
N PRO A 132 -7.01 13.84 5.13
CA PRO A 132 -7.72 14.73 4.20
C PRO A 132 -7.64 14.25 2.74
N VAL A 133 -6.50 13.70 2.32
CA VAL A 133 -6.32 13.16 0.96
C VAL A 133 -7.11 11.87 0.81
N ILE A 134 -7.08 10.99 1.82
CA ILE A 134 -7.91 9.77 1.84
C ILE A 134 -9.39 10.10 1.65
N LYS A 135 -9.91 11.11 2.35
CA LYS A 135 -11.31 11.55 2.19
C LYS A 135 -11.60 12.09 0.79
N SER A 136 -10.63 12.76 0.18
CA SER A 136 -10.78 13.27 -1.19
C SER A 136 -10.89 12.15 -2.23
N ILE A 137 -10.10 11.08 -2.13
CA ILE A 137 -10.06 9.98 -3.11
C ILE A 137 -10.97 8.80 -2.74
N GLY A 138 -11.35 8.69 -1.46
CA GLY A 138 -12.14 7.58 -0.90
C GLY A 138 -13.44 7.25 -1.65
N PRO A 139 -14.23 8.25 -2.12
CA PRO A 139 -15.41 7.98 -2.95
C PRO A 139 -15.10 7.23 -4.26
N GLY A 140 -13.85 7.26 -4.73
CA GLY A 140 -13.42 6.54 -5.93
C GLY A 140 -13.06 5.07 -5.69
N PHE A 141 -12.91 4.61 -4.46
CA PHE A 141 -12.45 3.24 -4.18
C PHE A 141 -13.39 2.17 -4.77
N GLU A 142 -14.70 2.38 -4.72
CA GLU A 142 -15.70 1.45 -5.28
C GLU A 142 -15.54 1.21 -6.79
N LYS A 143 -14.96 2.19 -7.53
CA LYS A 143 -14.76 2.08 -8.97
C LYS A 143 -13.66 1.11 -9.33
N ILE A 144 -12.61 1.03 -8.50
CA ILE A 144 -11.44 0.21 -8.77
C ILE A 144 -11.48 -1.14 -8.07
N ILE A 145 -12.16 -1.25 -6.93
CA ILE A 145 -12.15 -2.46 -6.11
C ILE A 145 -13.13 -3.52 -6.64
N GLY A 146 -12.72 -4.78 -6.54
CA GLY A 146 -13.56 -5.93 -6.89
C GLY A 146 -14.53 -6.30 -5.78
N HIS A 147 -15.47 -7.17 -6.12
CA HIS A 147 -16.38 -7.75 -5.13
C HIS A 147 -15.57 -8.50 -4.07
N LYS A 148 -15.77 -8.21 -2.79
CA LYS A 148 -14.97 -8.70 -1.65
C LYS A 148 -13.56 -8.13 -1.52
N GLY A 149 -13.20 -7.11 -2.30
CA GLY A 149 -11.92 -6.43 -2.12
C GLY A 149 -11.85 -5.66 -0.79
N LYS A 150 -10.63 -5.47 -0.29
CA LYS A 150 -10.36 -4.77 0.97
C LYS A 150 -9.60 -3.47 0.70
N VAL A 151 -9.71 -2.53 1.63
CA VAL A 151 -8.89 -1.31 1.64
C VAL A 151 -8.14 -1.25 2.96
N ILE A 152 -6.84 -1.05 2.91
CA ILE A 152 -5.98 -0.76 4.07
C ILE A 152 -5.63 0.73 4.02
N LEU A 153 -6.13 1.48 4.99
CA LEU A 153 -5.85 2.89 5.20
C LEU A 153 -4.83 3.05 6.33
N SER A 154 -3.80 3.85 6.14
CA SER A 154 -2.82 4.22 7.17
C SER A 154 -2.30 5.65 6.92
N GLY A 155 -1.32 6.10 7.71
CA GLY A 155 -0.95 7.52 7.74
C GLY A 155 -1.94 8.36 8.53
N LEU A 156 -2.76 7.72 9.35
CA LEU A 156 -3.83 8.28 10.16
C LEU A 156 -3.34 8.47 11.59
N LEU A 157 -3.79 9.53 12.24
CA LEU A 157 -3.69 9.66 13.69
C LEU A 157 -4.86 8.91 14.36
N VAL A 158 -4.60 8.37 15.56
CA VAL A 158 -5.63 7.65 16.34
C VAL A 158 -6.89 8.51 16.54
N GLU A 159 -6.73 9.80 16.75
CA GLU A 159 -7.84 10.77 16.93
C GLU A 159 -8.71 10.97 15.67
N GLN A 160 -8.22 10.58 14.48
CA GLN A 160 -8.95 10.70 13.21
C GLN A 160 -9.82 9.48 12.90
N ILE A 161 -9.73 8.41 13.68
CA ILE A 161 -10.42 7.14 13.39
C ILE A 161 -11.93 7.31 13.33
N GLU A 162 -12.54 7.97 14.33
CA GLU A 162 -14.00 8.11 14.38
C GLU A 162 -14.51 8.97 13.22
N GLU A 163 -13.85 10.07 12.91
CA GLU A 163 -14.18 10.91 11.76
C GLU A 163 -14.15 10.12 10.44
N LEU A 164 -13.15 9.25 10.26
CA LEU A 164 -13.05 8.42 9.05
C LEU A 164 -14.11 7.32 9.00
N LYS A 165 -14.47 6.71 10.13
CA LYS A 165 -15.59 5.77 10.19
C LYS A 165 -16.90 6.42 9.74
N GLU A 166 -17.19 7.60 10.30
CA GLU A 166 -18.38 8.38 9.94
C GLU A 166 -18.39 8.78 8.45
N PHE A 167 -17.21 9.06 7.89
CA PHE A 167 -17.06 9.39 6.48
C PHE A 167 -17.30 8.17 5.56
N PHE A 168 -16.75 7.01 5.89
CA PHE A 168 -16.81 5.83 5.03
C PHE A 168 -18.11 5.04 5.14
N LEU A 169 -18.81 5.09 6.28
CA LEU A 169 -20.06 4.36 6.52
C LEU A 169 -21.15 4.66 5.48
N PRO A 170 -21.50 5.94 5.16
CA PRO A 170 -22.52 6.23 4.13
C PRO A 170 -22.08 5.88 2.71
N LEU A 171 -20.78 5.64 2.49
CA LEU A 171 -20.25 5.15 1.21
C LEU A 171 -20.31 3.61 1.10
N GLY A 172 -20.91 2.93 2.08
CA GLY A 172 -21.08 1.47 2.09
C GLY A 172 -19.86 0.69 2.60
N TRP A 173 -18.89 1.37 3.20
CA TRP A 173 -17.71 0.71 3.75
C TRP A 173 -17.89 0.38 5.23
N GLN A 174 -17.47 -0.83 5.62
CA GLN A 174 -17.42 -1.27 7.00
C GLN A 174 -15.98 -1.43 7.47
N VAL A 175 -15.74 -1.10 8.73
CA VAL A 175 -14.45 -1.31 9.38
C VAL A 175 -14.34 -2.73 9.89
N LEU A 176 -13.41 -3.51 9.36
CA LEU A 176 -13.12 -4.87 9.78
C LEU A 176 -12.13 -4.91 10.94
N GLU A 177 -11.12 -4.06 10.90
CA GLU A 177 -10.02 -4.07 11.86
C GLU A 177 -9.44 -2.67 12.02
N ILE A 178 -8.97 -2.37 13.24
CA ILE A 178 -8.17 -1.19 13.54
C ILE A 178 -6.93 -1.65 14.30
N LYS A 179 -5.75 -1.18 13.87
CA LYS A 179 -4.48 -1.35 14.57
C LYS A 179 -3.88 0.00 14.89
N THR A 180 -3.22 0.10 16.02
CA THR A 180 -2.55 1.34 16.44
C THR A 180 -1.10 1.07 16.81
N LYS A 181 -0.25 2.06 16.59
CA LYS A 181 1.14 2.08 17.00
C LYS A 181 1.55 3.51 17.31
N ASP A 182 1.88 3.77 18.57
CA ASP A 182 2.09 5.12 19.09
C ASP A 182 0.83 5.99 18.82
N GLN A 183 0.98 7.11 18.14
CA GLN A 183 -0.13 7.99 17.74
C GLN A 183 -0.74 7.64 16.37
N TRP A 184 -0.23 6.61 15.69
CA TRP A 184 -0.63 6.24 14.33
C TRP A 184 -1.60 5.08 14.33
N ALA A 185 -2.50 5.09 13.34
CA ALA A 185 -3.50 4.06 13.14
C ALA A 185 -3.47 3.49 11.72
N LEU A 186 -4.00 2.28 11.63
CA LEU A 186 -4.36 1.59 10.40
C LEU A 186 -5.80 1.11 10.54
N MET A 187 -6.58 1.27 9.47
CA MET A 187 -7.94 0.76 9.35
C MET A 187 -8.03 -0.19 8.16
N VAL A 188 -8.67 -1.33 8.35
CA VAL A 188 -9.04 -2.24 7.25
C VAL A 188 -10.53 -2.10 6.99
N LEU A 189 -10.88 -1.80 5.75
CA LEU A 189 -12.25 -1.64 5.31
C LEU A 189 -12.63 -2.72 4.29
N ASN A 190 -13.90 -3.11 4.24
CA ASN A 190 -14.51 -3.82 3.11
C ASN A 190 -15.86 -3.18 2.77
N MET A 191 -16.35 -3.45 1.59
CA MET A 191 -17.74 -3.16 1.27
C MET A 191 -18.61 -4.34 1.68
N ASP A 192 -19.74 -4.08 2.33
CA ASP A 192 -20.78 -5.09 2.46
C ASP A 192 -21.23 -5.52 1.07
N SER A 193 -21.22 -6.83 0.86
CA SER A 193 -21.90 -7.39 -0.30
C SER A 193 -23.41 -7.29 -0.06
N PRO A 194 -24.17 -6.70 -0.99
CA PRO A 194 -25.63 -6.75 -0.88
C PRO A 194 -26.14 -8.19 -0.96
#